data_5d3453393fea16b3234ca1adc6d6d401
#
_entry.id   5d3453393fea16b3234ca1adc6d6d401
#
_cell.length_a   1.000
_cell.length_b   1.000
_cell.length_c   1.000
_cell.angle_alpha   90.00
_cell.angle_beta   90.00
_cell.angle_gamma   90.00
#
_symmetry.space_group_name_H-M   'P 1'
#
loop_
_entity.id
_entity.type
_entity.pdbx_description
1 polymer ?
#
loop_
_entity_poly.entity_id
_entity_poly.type
_entity_poly.pdbx_seq_one_letter_code
_entity_poly.pdbx_strand_id
1 'polypeptide(L)'
;MAGIQNAQVPTAQAAQGQRPGACSISSRRAIIAASAVALAALAIPSIERPNLRLVWNVSASVPLGLYRIEPNRHPQVGELAAVRPSPALARLMADRHYVEWGALLVKPVAAVTGARVCRHGHTVTINGLQVASALDHDRFRRDLPRWSGCRGLGASDYFLLARNVRASFDSRYFGPVAAANVIGRATPLWVWS
;
A
#
# COMPACT_ATOMS: atom_id res chain seq x y z
N MET A 1 -25.19 -7.77 -99.16
CA MET A 1 -25.92 -6.72 -98.44
C MET A 1 -25.73 -6.95 -96.97
N ALA A 2 -24.75 -6.32 -96.36
CA ALA A 2 -24.36 -6.52 -94.96
C ALA A 2 -24.71 -5.24 -94.16
N GLY A 3 -25.56 -5.39 -93.18
CA GLY A 3 -25.97 -4.28 -92.28
C GLY A 3 -24.93 -3.99 -91.24
N ILE A 4 -24.54 -2.74 -91.10
CA ILE A 4 -23.58 -2.28 -90.11
C ILE A 4 -24.37 -1.96 -88.85
N GLN A 5 -24.16 -2.70 -87.78
CA GLN A 5 -24.68 -2.41 -86.42
C GLN A 5 -23.78 -1.38 -85.70
N ASN A 6 -24.39 -0.26 -85.36
CA ASN A 6 -23.75 0.77 -84.54
C ASN A 6 -23.57 0.28 -83.09
N ALA A 7 -22.34 0.19 -82.68
CA ALA A 7 -22.00 -0.04 -81.27
C ALA A 7 -22.05 1.30 -80.50
N GLN A 8 -22.94 1.39 -79.49
CA GLN A 8 -22.97 2.49 -78.53
C GLN A 8 -21.91 2.34 -77.52
N VAL A 9 -21.08 3.33 -77.35
CA VAL A 9 -20.05 3.45 -76.29
C VAL A 9 -20.72 3.89 -74.97
N PRO A 10 -20.55 3.19 -73.87
CA PRO A 10 -21.09 3.67 -72.64
C PRO A 10 -20.26 4.83 -72.06
N THR A 11 -20.92 5.94 -71.77
CA THR A 11 -20.37 7.10 -71.08
C THR A 11 -20.03 6.76 -69.64
N ALA A 12 -18.79 6.95 -69.29
CA ALA A 12 -18.32 6.82 -67.95
C ALA A 12 -18.93 7.89 -67.00
N GLN A 13 -19.75 7.47 -66.05
CA GLN A 13 -20.19 8.31 -64.96
C GLN A 13 -19.02 8.66 -64.09
N ALA A 14 -18.69 9.94 -63.97
CA ALA A 14 -17.68 10.45 -63.05
C ALA A 14 -18.12 10.19 -61.58
N ALA A 15 -17.30 9.42 -60.85
CA ALA A 15 -17.48 9.25 -59.44
C ALA A 15 -17.34 10.59 -58.70
N GLN A 16 -18.45 11.08 -58.14
CA GLN A 16 -18.46 12.24 -57.27
C GLN A 16 -17.69 11.87 -55.97
N GLY A 17 -16.48 12.40 -55.87
CA GLY A 17 -15.67 12.29 -54.66
C GLY A 17 -16.39 12.96 -53.49
N GLN A 18 -16.81 12.15 -52.52
CA GLN A 18 -17.28 12.62 -51.22
C GLN A 18 -16.13 13.35 -50.53
N ARG A 19 -16.25 14.68 -50.44
CA ARG A 19 -15.33 15.50 -49.63
C ARG A 19 -15.50 15.08 -48.15
N PRO A 20 -14.42 14.79 -47.40
CA PRO A 20 -14.54 14.54 -46.00
C PRO A 20 -15.15 15.78 -45.33
N GLY A 21 -16.28 15.60 -44.65
CA GLY A 21 -17.02 16.66 -43.99
C GLY A 21 -16.11 17.44 -43.04
N ALA A 22 -16.01 18.75 -43.22
CA ALA A 22 -15.31 19.64 -42.30
C ALA A 22 -15.90 19.47 -40.90
N CYS A 23 -15.10 18.99 -39.97
CA CYS A 23 -15.47 18.87 -38.56
C CYS A 23 -15.92 20.26 -38.09
N SER A 24 -17.21 20.40 -37.77
CA SER A 24 -17.82 21.67 -37.39
C SER A 24 -17.09 22.23 -36.13
N ILE A 25 -16.95 23.55 -36.04
CA ILE A 25 -16.33 24.26 -34.90
C ILE A 25 -17.01 23.88 -33.58
N SER A 26 -18.30 23.51 -33.63
CA SER A 26 -19.05 23.04 -32.45
C SER A 26 -18.54 21.66 -31.96
N SER A 27 -18.22 20.73 -32.87
CA SER A 27 -17.67 19.42 -32.49
C SER A 27 -16.25 19.53 -31.90
N ARG A 28 -15.41 20.44 -32.40
CA ARG A 28 -14.09 20.70 -31.84
C ARG A 28 -14.19 21.25 -30.40
N ARG A 29 -15.10 22.18 -30.16
CA ARG A 29 -15.35 22.73 -28.81
C ARG A 29 -15.86 21.64 -27.86
N ALA A 30 -16.76 20.77 -28.32
CA ALA A 30 -17.26 19.65 -27.52
C ALA A 30 -16.15 18.64 -27.18
N ILE A 31 -15.26 18.33 -28.13
CA ILE A 31 -14.11 17.43 -27.86
C ILE A 31 -13.15 18.06 -26.85
N ILE A 32 -12.82 19.34 -26.99
CA ILE A 32 -11.93 20.05 -26.02
C ILE A 32 -12.56 20.07 -24.64
N ALA A 33 -13.85 20.37 -24.54
CA ALA A 33 -14.55 20.37 -23.24
C ALA A 33 -14.58 18.97 -22.62
N ALA A 34 -14.89 17.93 -23.39
CA ALA A 34 -14.88 16.55 -22.91
C ALA A 34 -13.47 16.10 -22.46
N SER A 35 -12.43 16.49 -23.22
CA SER A 35 -11.04 16.18 -22.84
C SER A 35 -10.63 16.92 -21.56
N ALA A 36 -11.01 18.17 -21.40
CA ALA A 36 -10.73 18.94 -20.17
C ALA A 36 -11.43 18.34 -18.96
N VAL A 37 -12.70 17.91 -19.09
CA VAL A 37 -13.43 17.21 -18.02
C VAL A 37 -12.78 15.89 -17.68
N ALA A 38 -12.36 15.11 -18.68
CA ALA A 38 -11.68 13.83 -18.45
C ALA A 38 -10.33 14.03 -17.74
N LEU A 39 -9.54 15.04 -18.15
CA LEU A 39 -8.27 15.38 -17.50
C LEU A 39 -8.49 15.87 -16.06
N ALA A 40 -9.50 16.70 -15.82
CA ALA A 40 -9.87 17.14 -14.49
C ALA A 40 -10.31 15.96 -13.60
N ALA A 41 -11.12 15.05 -14.11
CA ALA A 41 -11.56 13.86 -13.40
C ALA A 41 -10.39 12.92 -13.03
N LEU A 42 -9.34 12.86 -13.86
CA LEU A 42 -8.12 12.12 -13.57
C LEU A 42 -7.19 12.85 -12.58
N ALA A 43 -7.22 14.18 -12.54
CA ALA A 43 -6.38 14.99 -11.68
C ALA A 43 -6.91 15.09 -10.23
N ILE A 44 -8.23 15.07 -10.02
CA ILE A 44 -8.87 15.19 -8.71
C ILE A 44 -8.37 14.13 -7.71
N PRO A 45 -8.29 12.82 -8.05
CA PRO A 45 -7.78 11.81 -7.13
C PRO A 45 -6.32 11.98 -6.76
N SER A 46 -5.53 12.71 -7.57
CA SER A 46 -4.10 12.92 -7.34
C SER A 46 -3.82 14.03 -6.31
N ILE A 47 -4.79 14.90 -6.05
CA ILE A 47 -4.67 16.04 -5.09
C ILE A 47 -5.07 15.60 -3.68
N GLU A 48 -6.04 14.71 -3.57
CA GLU A 48 -6.39 14.10 -2.28
C GLU A 48 -5.43 12.95 -2.01
N ARG A 49 -4.69 13.02 -0.90
CA ARG A 49 -3.93 11.86 -0.40
C ARG A 49 -4.95 10.75 -0.16
N PRO A 50 -4.94 9.64 -0.93
CA PRO A 50 -5.94 8.61 -0.73
C PRO A 50 -5.82 8.12 0.71
N ASN A 51 -6.90 8.20 1.48
CA ASN A 51 -6.98 7.51 2.74
C ASN A 51 -6.77 6.03 2.42
N LEU A 52 -5.56 5.52 2.66
CA LEU A 52 -5.18 4.14 2.43
C LEU A 52 -6.18 3.24 3.18
N ARG A 53 -7.18 2.74 2.47
CA ARG A 53 -8.23 1.89 3.04
C ARG A 53 -7.94 0.42 2.87
N LEU A 54 -6.99 0.08 2.00
CA LEU A 54 -6.60 -1.29 1.69
C LEU A 54 -5.07 -1.41 1.74
N VAL A 55 -4.59 -2.52 2.27
CA VAL A 55 -3.18 -2.90 2.25
C VAL A 55 -3.05 -4.37 1.91
N TRP A 56 -2.12 -4.68 1.03
CA TRP A 56 -1.72 -6.04 0.73
C TRP A 56 -0.55 -6.42 1.62
N ASN A 57 -0.76 -7.36 2.54
CA ASN A 57 0.30 -7.85 3.42
C ASN A 57 1.04 -9.02 2.76
N VAL A 58 2.34 -8.84 2.56
CA VAL A 58 3.27 -9.83 2.01
C VAL A 58 4.15 -10.48 3.08
N SER A 59 3.99 -10.09 4.35
CA SER A 59 4.83 -10.51 5.47
C SER A 59 4.13 -11.57 6.30
N ALA A 60 4.76 -12.72 6.47
CA ALA A 60 4.24 -13.85 7.25
C ALA A 60 4.14 -13.60 8.78
N SER A 61 4.29 -12.36 9.24
CA SER A 61 4.08 -12.00 10.65
C SER A 61 2.62 -12.04 11.08
N VAL A 62 1.72 -11.90 10.12
CA VAL A 62 0.27 -12.13 10.18
C VAL A 62 -0.13 -12.81 8.88
N PRO A 63 -1.32 -13.41 8.76
CA PRO A 63 -1.74 -14.05 7.52
C PRO A 63 -1.51 -13.18 6.30
N LEU A 64 -1.06 -13.77 5.20
CA LEU A 64 -0.84 -13.05 3.94
C LEU A 64 -2.18 -12.63 3.33
N GLY A 65 -2.21 -11.51 2.60
CA GLY A 65 -3.39 -11.13 1.83
C GLY A 65 -3.86 -9.70 2.04
N LEU A 66 -5.13 -9.47 1.77
CA LEU A 66 -5.77 -8.15 1.73
C LEU A 66 -6.38 -7.79 3.07
N TYR A 67 -6.03 -6.59 3.55
CA TYR A 67 -6.55 -5.99 4.78
C TYR A 67 -7.22 -4.66 4.48
N ARG A 68 -8.33 -4.39 5.17
CA ARG A 68 -8.95 -3.06 5.23
C ARG A 68 -8.33 -2.28 6.37
N ILE A 69 -7.98 -1.01 6.11
CA ILE A 69 -7.52 -0.06 7.12
C ILE A 69 -8.70 0.82 7.53
N GLU A 70 -8.87 1.01 8.83
CA GLU A 70 -9.81 1.93 9.44
C GLU A 70 -9.02 3.09 10.07
N PRO A 71 -8.77 4.21 9.32
CA PRO A 71 -7.84 5.26 9.76
C PRO A 71 -8.25 5.98 11.05
N ASN A 72 -9.56 6.09 11.30
CA ASN A 72 -10.10 6.79 12.46
C ASN A 72 -10.24 5.87 13.70
N ARG A 73 -9.74 4.65 13.63
CA ARG A 73 -9.83 3.68 14.72
C ARG A 73 -8.44 3.34 15.25
N HIS A 74 -8.22 3.69 16.51
CA HIS A 74 -7.01 3.34 17.24
C HIS A 74 -7.03 1.86 17.59
N PRO A 75 -6.07 1.04 17.09
CA PRO A 75 -6.05 -0.37 17.37
C PRO A 75 -5.74 -0.63 18.84
N GLN A 76 -6.45 -1.60 19.44
CA GLN A 76 -6.27 -2.03 20.82
C GLN A 76 -5.34 -3.24 20.90
N VAL A 77 -4.92 -3.62 22.13
CA VAL A 77 -4.14 -4.84 22.36
C VAL A 77 -4.88 -6.05 21.81
N GLY A 78 -4.18 -6.87 21.02
CA GLY A 78 -4.73 -8.03 20.32
C GLY A 78 -5.25 -7.71 18.90
N GLU A 79 -5.52 -6.45 18.57
CA GLU A 79 -5.90 -6.05 17.20
C GLU A 79 -4.66 -5.84 16.32
N LEU A 80 -4.87 -5.72 15.00
CA LEU A 80 -3.81 -5.45 14.04
C LEU A 80 -3.73 -3.95 13.76
N ALA A 81 -2.51 -3.42 13.77
CA ALA A 81 -2.20 -2.06 13.36
C ALA A 81 -1.59 -2.04 11.96
N ALA A 82 -2.08 -1.15 11.10
CA ALA A 82 -1.39 -0.73 9.89
C ALA A 82 -0.45 0.41 10.23
N VAL A 83 0.84 0.25 9.97
CA VAL A 83 1.90 1.17 10.44
C VAL A 83 2.79 1.60 9.29
N ARG A 84 3.08 2.89 9.24
CA ARG A 84 4.12 3.44 8.36
C ARG A 84 5.44 3.41 9.12
N PRO A 85 6.44 2.67 8.63
CA PRO A 85 7.77 2.70 9.24
C PRO A 85 8.35 4.12 9.23
N SER A 86 9.16 4.47 10.23
CA SER A 86 9.98 5.69 10.16
C SER A 86 10.90 5.64 8.92
N PRO A 87 11.34 6.78 8.38
CA PRO A 87 12.20 6.79 7.19
C PRO A 87 13.46 5.92 7.31
N ALA A 88 14.11 5.94 8.48
CA ALA A 88 15.28 5.11 8.75
C ALA A 88 14.95 3.62 8.77
N LEU A 89 13.82 3.24 9.40
CA LEU A 89 13.36 1.86 9.44
C LEU A 89 12.91 1.37 8.06
N ALA A 90 12.19 2.21 7.29
CA ALA A 90 11.76 1.92 5.94
C ALA A 90 12.96 1.65 5.02
N ARG A 91 14.02 2.48 5.12
CA ARG A 91 15.27 2.29 4.37
C ARG A 91 15.92 0.96 4.72
N LEU A 92 16.15 0.70 6.01
CA LEU A 92 16.74 -0.57 6.46
C LEU A 92 15.97 -1.80 5.94
N MET A 93 14.64 -1.73 5.95
CA MET A 93 13.79 -2.83 5.51
C MET A 93 13.85 -3.04 3.99
N ALA A 94 13.89 -1.95 3.21
CA ALA A 94 14.02 -2.00 1.76
C ALA A 94 15.41 -2.51 1.35
N ASP A 95 16.49 -1.97 1.93
CA ASP A 95 17.87 -2.38 1.67
C ASP A 95 18.11 -3.87 1.98
N ARG A 96 17.33 -4.40 2.93
CA ARG A 96 17.39 -5.82 3.33
C ARG A 96 16.36 -6.71 2.61
N HIS A 97 15.57 -6.15 1.72
CA HIS A 97 14.50 -6.86 1.01
C HIS A 97 13.51 -7.57 1.96
N TYR A 98 13.21 -6.93 3.11
CA TYR A 98 12.16 -7.42 4.00
C TYR A 98 10.79 -7.05 3.48
N VAL A 99 10.64 -5.82 2.98
CA VAL A 99 9.47 -5.28 2.26
C VAL A 99 9.94 -4.22 1.27
N GLU A 100 9.10 -3.88 0.30
CA GLU A 100 9.35 -2.81 -0.66
C GLU A 100 9.37 -1.43 0.03
N TRP A 101 10.07 -0.48 -0.60
CA TRP A 101 10.09 0.91 -0.14
C TRP A 101 8.67 1.49 -0.10
N GLY A 102 8.32 2.12 1.01
CA GLY A 102 6.99 2.72 1.20
C GLY A 102 5.90 1.74 1.64
N ALA A 103 6.21 0.44 1.76
CA ALA A 103 5.26 -0.54 2.26
C ALA A 103 4.81 -0.24 3.69
N LEU A 104 3.53 -0.45 3.96
CA LEU A 104 2.99 -0.45 5.31
C LEU A 104 3.26 -1.81 5.97
N LEU A 105 3.46 -1.77 7.28
CA LEU A 105 3.51 -2.97 8.10
C LEU A 105 2.13 -3.26 8.69
N VAL A 106 1.71 -4.52 8.65
CA VAL A 106 0.56 -5.00 9.42
C VAL A 106 1.10 -5.86 10.56
N LYS A 107 0.88 -5.42 11.81
CA LYS A 107 1.43 -6.09 13.01
C LYS A 107 0.40 -6.13 14.12
N PRO A 108 0.41 -7.20 14.94
CA PRO A 108 -0.40 -7.26 16.16
C PRO A 108 0.08 -6.22 17.18
N VAL A 109 -0.87 -5.55 17.82
CA VAL A 109 -0.63 -4.68 18.97
C VAL A 109 -0.47 -5.57 20.20
N ALA A 110 0.70 -5.53 20.82
CA ALA A 110 0.99 -6.33 22.03
C ALA A 110 0.88 -5.52 23.32
N ALA A 111 1.11 -4.20 23.25
CA ALA A 111 0.93 -3.28 24.36
C ALA A 111 0.69 -1.86 23.84
N VAL A 112 0.02 -1.05 24.69
CA VAL A 112 -0.30 0.35 24.48
C VAL A 112 0.04 1.15 25.73
N THR A 113 -0.36 2.40 25.80
CA THR A 113 -0.21 3.34 26.93
C THR A 113 -0.33 2.66 28.30
N GLY A 114 0.58 3.01 29.20
CA GLY A 114 0.61 2.52 30.58
C GLY A 114 1.38 1.20 30.75
N ALA A 115 1.68 0.47 29.70
CA ALA A 115 2.49 -0.72 29.80
C ALA A 115 3.98 -0.37 29.89
N ARG A 116 4.74 -1.22 30.57
CA ARG A 116 6.21 -1.17 30.62
C ARG A 116 6.79 -2.26 29.76
N VAL A 117 7.56 -1.89 28.75
CA VAL A 117 8.26 -2.84 27.86
C VAL A 117 9.75 -2.80 28.16
N CYS A 118 10.37 -3.99 28.28
CA CYS A 118 11.80 -4.09 28.52
C CYS A 118 12.43 -5.08 27.53
N ARG A 119 13.69 -4.81 27.18
CA ARG A 119 14.55 -5.76 26.47
C ARG A 119 15.89 -5.86 27.19
N HIS A 120 16.24 -7.07 27.64
CA HIS A 120 17.52 -7.42 28.24
C HIS A 120 18.12 -8.57 27.43
N GLY A 121 19.17 -8.27 26.67
CA GLY A 121 19.74 -9.24 25.72
C GLY A 121 18.70 -9.68 24.69
N HIS A 122 18.35 -10.95 24.71
CA HIS A 122 17.35 -11.53 23.81
C HIS A 122 15.92 -11.47 24.41
N THR A 123 15.79 -11.34 25.72
CA THR A 123 14.50 -11.41 26.41
C THR A 123 13.72 -10.10 26.26
N VAL A 124 12.49 -10.18 25.77
CA VAL A 124 11.54 -9.08 25.68
C VAL A 124 10.38 -9.33 26.62
N THR A 125 10.08 -8.35 27.49
CA THR A 125 9.00 -8.45 28.47
C THR A 125 8.01 -7.30 28.31
N ILE A 126 6.75 -7.56 28.68
CA ILE A 126 5.68 -6.56 28.87
C ILE A 126 5.18 -6.72 30.29
N ASN A 127 5.22 -5.66 31.09
CA ASN A 127 4.83 -5.65 32.50
C ASN A 127 5.48 -6.79 33.30
N GLY A 128 6.76 -7.06 33.04
CA GLY A 128 7.54 -8.12 33.70
C GLY A 128 7.36 -9.54 33.14
N LEU A 129 6.33 -9.77 32.32
CA LEU A 129 6.08 -11.08 31.68
C LEU A 129 6.87 -11.20 30.38
N GLN A 130 7.61 -12.28 30.21
CA GLN A 130 8.31 -12.57 28.96
C GLN A 130 7.30 -12.86 27.84
N VAL A 131 7.41 -12.12 26.74
CA VAL A 131 6.48 -12.20 25.60
C VAL A 131 7.16 -12.63 24.31
N ALA A 132 8.48 -12.48 24.22
CA ALA A 132 9.25 -12.88 23.04
C ALA A 132 10.74 -13.04 23.37
N SER A 133 11.45 -13.68 22.45
CA SER A 133 12.91 -13.69 22.39
C SER A 133 13.36 -13.09 21.06
N ALA A 134 14.30 -12.14 21.11
CA ALA A 134 14.92 -11.55 19.94
C ALA A 134 16.06 -12.45 19.43
N LEU A 135 16.31 -12.41 18.14
CA LEU A 135 17.45 -13.04 17.49
C LEU A 135 18.58 -12.02 17.34
N ASP A 136 19.82 -12.49 17.17
CA ASP A 136 20.96 -11.64 16.84
C ASP A 136 21.02 -11.32 15.36
N HIS A 137 20.66 -12.28 14.51
CA HIS A 137 20.80 -12.21 13.07
C HIS A 137 19.49 -12.58 12.37
N ASP A 138 19.32 -12.04 11.19
CA ASP A 138 18.26 -12.46 10.29
C ASP A 138 18.63 -13.79 9.57
N ARG A 139 17.72 -14.27 8.68
CA ARG A 139 17.94 -15.50 7.90
C ARG A 139 19.17 -15.45 6.99
N PHE A 140 19.69 -14.26 6.70
CA PHE A 140 20.87 -14.03 5.88
C PHE A 140 22.13 -13.75 6.72
N ARG A 141 22.07 -14.02 8.04
CA ARG A 141 23.15 -13.80 9.03
C ARG A 141 23.58 -12.33 9.14
N ARG A 142 22.70 -11.37 8.85
CA ARG A 142 22.95 -9.95 9.06
C ARG A 142 22.44 -9.54 10.43
N ASP A 143 23.20 -8.69 11.13
CA ASP A 143 22.85 -8.23 12.48
C ASP A 143 21.50 -7.54 12.51
N LEU A 144 20.65 -7.92 13.46
CA LEU A 144 19.37 -7.27 13.69
C LEU A 144 19.54 -6.08 14.63
N PRO A 145 18.76 -4.99 14.43
CA PRO A 145 18.81 -3.83 15.33
C PRO A 145 18.54 -4.22 16.77
N ARG A 146 19.18 -3.50 17.70
CA ARG A 146 19.05 -3.78 19.13
C ARG A 146 18.73 -2.51 19.89
N TRP A 147 17.82 -2.64 20.81
CA TRP A 147 17.64 -1.69 21.90
C TRP A 147 17.74 -2.45 23.22
N SER A 148 17.98 -1.74 24.33
CA SER A 148 18.09 -2.34 25.66
C SER A 148 17.45 -1.45 26.71
N GLY A 149 17.21 -2.04 27.87
CA GLY A 149 16.58 -1.37 29.01
C GLY A 149 15.06 -1.42 28.97
N CYS A 150 14.43 -0.59 29.79
CA CYS A 150 12.98 -0.53 29.95
C CYS A 150 12.43 0.82 29.48
N ARG A 151 11.23 0.81 28.91
CA ARG A 151 10.47 2.00 28.49
C ARG A 151 9.03 1.88 28.94
N GLY A 152 8.51 2.91 29.60
CA GLY A 152 7.06 3.07 29.80
C GLY A 152 6.43 3.58 28.51
N LEU A 153 5.33 2.96 28.09
CA LEU A 153 4.59 3.43 26.91
C LEU A 153 3.75 4.65 27.30
N GLY A 154 4.03 5.78 26.67
CA GLY A 154 3.27 7.01 26.83
C GLY A 154 1.94 7.00 26.08
N ALA A 155 1.17 8.09 26.16
CA ALA A 155 -0.18 8.19 25.58
C ALA A 155 -0.25 7.93 24.07
N SER A 156 0.88 8.00 23.38
CA SER A 156 0.96 7.89 21.93
C SER A 156 1.93 6.78 21.49
N ASP A 157 2.11 5.74 22.31
CA ASP A 157 3.04 4.67 21.99
C ASP A 157 2.33 3.33 21.80
N TYR A 158 2.81 2.58 20.81
CA TYR A 158 2.40 1.21 20.52
C TYR A 158 3.58 0.27 20.56
N PHE A 159 3.40 -0.90 21.12
CA PHE A 159 4.37 -1.98 21.04
C PHE A 159 3.81 -3.10 20.18
N LEU A 160 4.40 -3.31 19.03
CA LEU A 160 3.92 -4.21 17.98
C LEU A 160 4.71 -5.52 18.03
N LEU A 161 4.04 -6.66 18.20
CA LEU A 161 4.74 -7.92 18.38
C LEU A 161 3.94 -9.11 17.85
N ALA A 162 4.45 -9.77 16.84
CA ALA A 162 3.94 -11.07 16.39
C ALA A 162 4.55 -12.18 17.29
N ARG A 163 3.91 -12.45 18.44
CA ARG A 163 4.44 -13.34 19.49
C ARG A 163 4.76 -14.73 18.96
N ASN A 164 3.88 -15.29 18.12
CA ASN A 164 3.98 -16.66 17.63
C ASN A 164 4.93 -16.79 16.42
N VAL A 165 5.49 -15.68 15.90
CA VAL A 165 6.40 -15.69 14.76
C VAL A 165 7.78 -15.26 15.20
N ARG A 166 8.65 -16.23 15.46
CA ARG A 166 10.00 -15.98 16.00
C ARG A 166 10.85 -15.07 15.10
N ALA A 167 10.73 -15.23 13.78
CA ALA A 167 11.49 -14.45 12.79
C ALA A 167 10.82 -13.13 12.41
N SER A 168 9.71 -12.73 13.06
CA SER A 168 9.03 -11.47 12.76
C SER A 168 9.93 -10.28 13.07
N PHE A 169 10.10 -9.39 12.10
CA PHE A 169 10.76 -8.11 12.30
C PHE A 169 9.74 -7.11 12.84
N ASP A 170 9.78 -6.82 14.12
CA ASP A 170 8.80 -6.04 14.87
C ASP A 170 9.45 -5.28 16.04
N SER A 171 8.66 -4.78 17.00
CA SER A 171 9.14 -3.95 18.12
C SER A 171 10.19 -4.62 19.01
N ARG A 172 10.39 -5.94 18.91
CA ARG A 172 11.54 -6.58 19.56
C ARG A 172 12.88 -6.06 19.04
N TYR A 173 12.91 -5.49 17.82
CA TYR A 173 14.11 -4.95 17.17
C TYR A 173 14.14 -3.43 17.11
N PHE A 174 13.03 -2.78 16.79
CA PHE A 174 12.99 -1.32 16.62
C PHE A 174 12.36 -0.56 17.78
N GLY A 175 11.86 -1.28 18.80
CA GLY A 175 11.25 -0.65 19.99
C GLY A 175 9.82 -0.18 19.75
N PRO A 176 9.28 0.65 20.67
CA PRO A 176 7.95 1.24 20.55
C PRO A 176 7.80 2.12 19.30
N VAL A 177 6.58 2.19 18.78
CA VAL A 177 6.20 2.98 17.61
C VAL A 177 5.24 4.09 18.05
N ALA A 178 5.50 5.31 17.61
CA ALA A 178 4.62 6.44 17.89
C ALA A 178 3.27 6.32 17.16
N ALA A 179 2.18 6.72 17.80
CA ALA A 179 0.83 6.72 17.22
C ALA A 179 0.73 7.50 15.90
N ALA A 180 1.55 8.56 15.73
CA ALA A 180 1.62 9.29 14.47
C ALA A 180 2.03 8.42 13.27
N ASN A 181 2.67 7.30 13.52
CA ASN A 181 3.05 6.31 12.51
C ASN A 181 1.99 5.22 12.32
N VAL A 182 1.00 5.12 13.19
CA VAL A 182 -0.11 4.17 13.08
C VAL A 182 -1.19 4.78 12.18
N ILE A 183 -1.41 4.18 11.03
CA ILE A 183 -2.40 4.65 10.06
C ILE A 183 -3.81 4.34 10.54
N GLY A 184 -3.99 3.22 11.25
CA GLY A 184 -5.27 2.79 11.80
C GLY A 184 -5.30 1.30 12.10
N ARG A 185 -6.47 0.80 12.47
CA ARG A 185 -6.72 -0.62 12.65
C ARG A 185 -6.76 -1.33 11.30
N ALA A 186 -6.11 -2.48 11.21
CA ALA A 186 -6.16 -3.36 10.05
C ALA A 186 -7.09 -4.54 10.32
N THR A 187 -8.03 -4.79 9.41
CA THR A 187 -8.99 -5.91 9.50
C THR A 187 -8.82 -6.82 8.28
N PRO A 188 -8.66 -8.13 8.46
CA PRO A 188 -8.50 -9.04 7.32
C PRO A 188 -9.79 -9.06 6.48
N LEU A 189 -9.64 -8.99 5.16
CA LEU A 189 -10.72 -9.15 4.19
C LEU A 189 -10.59 -10.48 3.43
N TRP A 190 -9.40 -10.75 2.94
CA TRP A 190 -9.08 -11.98 2.20
C TRP A 190 -7.66 -12.35 2.53
N VAL A 191 -7.48 -13.39 3.34
CA VAL A 191 -6.19 -13.80 3.88
C VAL A 191 -6.03 -15.33 3.84
N TRP A 192 -4.77 -15.77 3.78
CA TRP A 192 -4.39 -17.16 3.90
C TRP A 192 -3.10 -17.28 4.72
N SER A 193 -2.87 -18.41 5.36
CA SER A 193 -1.69 -18.77 6.16
C SER A 193 -0.88 -19.87 5.48
#